data_77e7318881c51c905608bb0c0cb0c24b
#
_entry.id   77e7318881c51c905608bb0c0cb0c24b
#
_cell.length_a   1.000
_cell.length_b   1.000
_cell.length_c   1.000
_cell.angle_alpha   90.00
_cell.angle_beta   90.00
_cell.angle_gamma   90.00
#
_symmetry.space_group_name_H-M   'P 1'
#
loop_
_entity.id
_entity.type
_entity.pdbx_description
1 polymer ?
#
loop_
_entity_poly.entity_id
_entity_poly.type
_entity_poly.pdbx_seq_one_letter_code
_entity_poly.pdbx_strand_id
1 'polypeptide(L)'
;IKKGETLGLVGESGCGKTTLGRTILRLYEPTGGKIIYDGQTIFDNPLDKDGKPLGKAKSVNMLPYRKKMQIIFQDPSASLDPRMTVGEIIGEAIDIHKLAANKKDRADMIKGLLARVGLNTEHANRYPHEFSGGQQQRVGIARALAVKPEFIVCDEPISALDVSIQSQVVNMLEDMQAEMGLTYLFIAHDLSVVRHISNRIGVMYLGSLVELGESYELNRHPIHPYT
;
A
#
# COMPACT_ATOMS: atom_id res chain seq x y z
N ILE A 1 -4.32 -12.72 -3.56
CA ILE A 1 -3.13 -12.48 -2.73
C ILE A 1 -3.33 -13.31 -1.47
N LYS A 2 -2.36 -14.13 -1.09
CA LYS A 2 -2.41 -14.96 0.10
C LYS A 2 -2.03 -14.12 1.32
N LYS A 3 -2.52 -14.51 2.51
CA LYS A 3 -2.17 -13.81 3.75
C LYS A 3 -0.67 -13.97 4.04
N GLY A 4 0.00 -12.87 4.37
CA GLY A 4 1.43 -12.85 4.68
C GLY A 4 2.35 -12.88 3.46
N GLU A 5 1.83 -12.90 2.21
CA GLU A 5 2.68 -12.83 1.02
C GLU A 5 2.87 -11.40 0.53
N THR A 6 3.95 -11.17 -0.19
CA THR A 6 4.13 -10.02 -1.06
C THR A 6 3.84 -10.44 -2.50
N LEU A 7 2.79 -9.88 -3.09
CA LEU A 7 2.54 -9.96 -4.53
C LEU A 7 3.12 -8.71 -5.20
N GLY A 8 4.17 -8.88 -5.99
CA GLY A 8 4.70 -7.84 -6.85
C GLY A 8 3.79 -7.61 -8.06
N LEU A 9 3.57 -6.37 -8.43
CA LEU A 9 2.81 -6.01 -9.63
C LEU A 9 3.67 -5.12 -10.51
N VAL A 10 4.04 -5.62 -11.68
CA VAL A 10 4.92 -4.95 -12.64
C VAL A 10 4.20 -4.70 -13.96
N GLY A 11 4.74 -3.80 -14.75
CA GLY A 11 4.25 -3.45 -16.08
C GLY A 11 4.63 -2.03 -16.46
N GLU A 12 4.42 -1.66 -17.71
CA GLU A 12 4.72 -0.34 -18.25
C GLU A 12 3.98 0.78 -17.51
N SER A 13 4.56 1.98 -17.52
CA SER A 13 3.87 3.16 -16.97
C SER A 13 2.55 3.39 -17.70
N GLY A 14 1.48 3.69 -16.96
CA GLY A 14 0.14 3.87 -17.51
C GLY A 14 -0.65 2.58 -17.78
N CYS A 15 -0.10 1.38 -17.58
CA CYS A 15 -0.85 0.13 -17.80
C CYS A 15 -1.95 -0.16 -16.74
N GLY A 16 -2.12 0.69 -15.72
CA GLY A 16 -3.23 0.58 -14.76
C GLY A 16 -2.87 0.03 -13.39
N LYS A 17 -1.61 -0.21 -13.03
CA LYS A 17 -1.19 -0.76 -11.72
C LYS A 17 -1.71 0.04 -10.53
N THR A 18 -1.42 1.36 -10.51
CA THR A 18 -1.92 2.29 -9.48
C THR A 18 -3.44 2.31 -9.43
N THR A 19 -4.10 2.33 -10.60
CA THR A 19 -5.57 2.28 -10.69
C THR A 19 -6.10 1.01 -10.06
N LEU A 20 -5.50 -0.16 -10.34
CA LEU A 20 -5.89 -1.43 -9.74
C LEU A 20 -5.73 -1.40 -8.22
N GLY A 21 -4.57 -0.97 -7.71
CA GLY A 21 -4.33 -0.87 -6.27
C GLY A 21 -5.34 0.03 -5.56
N ARG A 22 -5.61 1.21 -6.11
CA ARG A 22 -6.61 2.15 -5.55
C ARG A 22 -8.04 1.65 -5.67
N THR A 23 -8.36 0.88 -6.72
CA THR A 23 -9.67 0.26 -6.89
C THR A 23 -9.90 -0.87 -5.89
N ILE A 24 -8.89 -1.71 -5.61
CA ILE A 24 -8.95 -2.75 -4.58
C ILE A 24 -9.29 -2.14 -3.21
N LEU A 25 -8.69 -1.00 -2.88
CA LEU A 25 -8.95 -0.26 -1.65
C LEU A 25 -10.26 0.56 -1.71
N ARG A 26 -10.94 0.59 -2.85
CA ARG A 26 -12.11 1.44 -3.10
C ARG A 26 -11.86 2.92 -2.79
N LEU A 27 -10.67 3.39 -3.16
CA LEU A 27 -10.39 4.82 -3.32
C LEU A 27 -10.91 5.32 -4.65
N TYR A 28 -10.92 4.45 -5.67
CA TYR A 28 -11.67 4.60 -6.90
C TYR A 28 -12.82 3.58 -6.90
N GLU A 29 -14.04 4.03 -7.19
CA GLU A 29 -15.17 3.09 -7.30
C GLU A 29 -15.02 2.25 -8.57
N PRO A 30 -15.04 0.91 -8.44
CA PRO A 30 -15.00 0.05 -9.61
C PRO A 30 -16.31 0.17 -10.40
N THR A 31 -16.21 0.16 -11.72
CA THR A 31 -17.38 0.15 -12.61
C THR A 31 -18.06 -1.20 -12.65
N GLY A 32 -17.30 -2.28 -12.45
CA GLY A 32 -17.83 -3.65 -12.42
C GLY A 32 -16.82 -4.65 -11.89
N GLY A 33 -17.26 -5.91 -11.80
CA GLY A 33 -16.48 -7.01 -11.26
C GLY A 33 -16.76 -7.28 -9.79
N LYS A 34 -15.82 -7.94 -9.11
CA LYS A 34 -15.98 -8.39 -7.73
C LYS A 34 -14.70 -8.21 -6.93
N ILE A 35 -14.82 -7.70 -5.71
CA ILE A 35 -13.71 -7.61 -4.75
C ILE A 35 -14.09 -8.40 -3.51
N ILE A 36 -13.22 -9.36 -3.16
CA ILE A 36 -13.37 -10.20 -1.97
C ILE A 36 -12.18 -9.93 -1.05
N TYR A 37 -12.45 -9.64 0.22
CA TYR A 37 -11.44 -9.50 1.27
C TYR A 37 -11.75 -10.47 2.39
N ASP A 38 -10.80 -11.35 2.72
CA ASP A 38 -10.91 -12.36 3.78
C ASP A 38 -12.26 -13.14 3.72
N GLY A 39 -12.59 -13.64 2.53
CA GLY A 39 -13.83 -14.38 2.26
C GLY A 39 -15.09 -13.52 2.17
N GLN A 40 -15.03 -12.24 2.50
CA GLN A 40 -16.18 -11.33 2.44
C GLN A 40 -16.19 -10.51 1.15
N THR A 41 -17.32 -10.49 0.46
CA THR A 41 -17.51 -9.65 -0.73
C THR A 41 -17.71 -8.19 -0.30
N ILE A 42 -16.75 -7.31 -0.63
CA ILE A 42 -16.78 -5.88 -0.31
C ILE A 42 -17.28 -5.03 -1.48
N PHE A 43 -17.28 -5.58 -2.69
CA PHE A 43 -17.89 -5.00 -3.88
C PHE A 43 -18.34 -6.11 -4.81
N ASP A 44 -19.51 -5.96 -5.42
CA ASP A 44 -20.03 -6.89 -6.42
C ASP A 44 -20.94 -6.15 -7.41
N ASN A 45 -20.52 -6.11 -8.65
CA ASN A 45 -21.29 -5.60 -9.78
C ASN A 45 -21.00 -6.47 -11.01
N PRO A 46 -21.78 -7.55 -11.23
CA PRO A 46 -21.57 -8.46 -12.34
C PRO A 46 -21.60 -7.72 -13.69
N LEU A 47 -20.76 -8.18 -14.61
CA LEU A 47 -20.68 -7.66 -15.97
C LEU A 47 -21.37 -8.64 -16.93
N ASP A 48 -21.96 -8.12 -18.00
CA ASP A 48 -22.43 -8.90 -19.13
C ASP A 48 -21.26 -9.37 -20.03
N LYS A 49 -21.59 -10.03 -21.15
CA LYS A 49 -20.59 -10.51 -22.11
C LYS A 49 -19.80 -9.39 -22.80
N ASP A 50 -20.38 -8.19 -22.84
CA ASP A 50 -19.79 -7.00 -23.45
C ASP A 50 -19.03 -6.13 -22.40
N GLY A 51 -18.92 -6.60 -21.16
CA GLY A 51 -18.25 -5.91 -20.07
C GLY A 51 -19.07 -4.76 -19.48
N LYS A 52 -20.39 -4.72 -19.68
CA LYS A 52 -21.27 -3.69 -19.09
C LYS A 52 -21.87 -4.18 -17.77
N PRO A 53 -22.04 -3.28 -16.77
CA PRO A 53 -22.67 -3.63 -15.50
C PRO A 53 -24.11 -4.12 -15.68
N LEU A 54 -24.44 -5.27 -15.08
CA LEU A 54 -25.79 -5.86 -15.13
C LEU A 54 -26.80 -5.21 -14.17
N GLY A 55 -26.36 -4.28 -13.30
CA GLY A 55 -27.25 -3.65 -12.35
C GLY A 55 -26.57 -2.65 -11.44
N LYS A 56 -27.16 -2.42 -10.27
CA LYS A 56 -26.57 -1.58 -9.24
C LYS A 56 -25.49 -2.36 -8.46
N ALA A 57 -24.34 -1.75 -8.28
CA ALA A 57 -23.28 -2.31 -7.46
C ALA A 57 -23.75 -2.60 -6.03
N LYS A 58 -23.47 -3.79 -5.54
CA LYS A 58 -23.56 -4.10 -4.11
C LYS A 58 -22.26 -3.70 -3.45
N SER A 59 -22.34 -2.81 -2.49
CA SER A 59 -21.18 -2.32 -1.76
C SER A 59 -21.44 -2.30 -0.26
N VAL A 60 -20.37 -2.37 0.51
CA VAL A 60 -20.41 -2.36 1.98
C VAL A 60 -19.87 -1.04 2.53
N ASN A 61 -20.16 -0.77 3.81
CA ASN A 61 -19.48 0.32 4.52
C ASN A 61 -17.98 0.01 4.61
N MET A 62 -17.16 0.89 4.04
CA MET A 62 -15.70 0.70 3.98
C MET A 62 -14.96 1.07 5.26
N LEU A 63 -15.58 1.74 6.23
CA LEU A 63 -14.88 2.21 7.44
C LEU A 63 -14.17 1.09 8.23
N PRO A 64 -14.77 -0.09 8.46
CA PRO A 64 -14.09 -1.21 9.09
C PRO A 64 -12.90 -1.75 8.27
N TYR A 65 -13.04 -1.73 6.92
CA TYR A 65 -11.99 -2.20 6.01
C TYR A 65 -10.84 -1.18 5.88
N ARG A 66 -11.11 0.13 6.03
CA ARG A 66 -10.07 1.17 6.09
C ARG A 66 -9.06 0.95 7.22
N LYS A 67 -9.46 0.30 8.31
CA LYS A 67 -8.54 -0.11 9.37
C LYS A 67 -7.64 -1.27 8.94
N LYS A 68 -8.16 -2.19 8.13
CA LYS A 68 -7.47 -3.43 7.73
C LYS A 68 -6.62 -3.27 6.48
N MET A 69 -7.00 -2.36 5.59
CA MET A 69 -6.42 -2.17 4.27
C MET A 69 -5.91 -0.74 4.15
N GLN A 70 -4.61 -0.58 3.93
CA GLN A 70 -3.96 0.73 3.84
C GLN A 70 -3.17 0.90 2.55
N ILE A 71 -2.70 2.11 2.29
CA ILE A 71 -1.87 2.45 1.14
C ILE A 71 -0.66 3.27 1.56
N ILE A 72 0.48 2.95 0.95
CA ILE A 72 1.68 3.78 0.92
C ILE A 72 1.74 4.37 -0.48
N PHE A 73 1.73 5.71 -0.58
CA PHE A 73 1.64 6.43 -1.85
C PHE A 73 3.02 6.62 -2.50
N GLN A 74 3.00 6.79 -3.82
CA GLN A 74 4.16 7.02 -4.66
C GLN A 74 4.88 8.33 -4.33
N ASP A 75 4.14 9.42 -4.16
CA ASP A 75 4.66 10.74 -3.82
C ASP A 75 4.38 11.04 -2.35
N PRO A 76 5.40 10.96 -1.49
CA PRO A 76 5.23 11.26 -0.09
C PRO A 76 4.85 12.72 0.15
N SER A 77 5.42 13.67 -0.62
CA SER A 77 5.15 15.10 -0.45
C SER A 77 3.69 15.45 -0.77
N ALA A 78 3.15 14.91 -1.86
CA ALA A 78 1.75 15.12 -2.24
C ALA A 78 0.75 14.39 -1.33
N SER A 79 1.22 13.36 -0.61
CA SER A 79 0.34 12.52 0.24
C SER A 79 0.20 13.01 1.69
N LEU A 80 1.04 13.95 2.13
CA LEU A 80 1.04 14.52 3.48
C LEU A 80 0.49 15.95 3.44
N ASP A 81 -0.50 16.28 4.29
CA ASP A 81 -0.98 17.67 4.38
C ASP A 81 0.12 18.56 4.96
N PRO A 82 0.63 19.57 4.20
CA PRO A 82 1.73 20.40 4.65
C PRO A 82 1.37 21.33 5.83
N ARG A 83 0.09 21.47 6.16
CA ARG A 83 -0.42 22.29 7.26
C ARG A 83 -0.52 21.52 8.57
N MET A 84 -0.39 20.19 8.52
CA MET A 84 -0.43 19.33 9.70
C MET A 84 0.97 18.94 10.12
N THR A 85 1.20 18.82 11.43
CA THR A 85 2.43 18.23 11.96
C THR A 85 2.47 16.72 11.68
N VAL A 86 3.66 16.15 11.69
CA VAL A 86 3.83 14.68 11.52
C VAL A 86 3.03 13.89 12.56
N GLY A 87 2.97 14.38 13.80
CA GLY A 87 2.17 13.75 14.85
C GLY A 87 0.67 13.82 14.59
N GLU A 88 0.17 14.90 13.96
CA GLU A 88 -1.24 15.01 13.55
C GLU A 88 -1.54 14.07 12.39
N ILE A 89 -0.68 14.02 11.37
CA ILE A 89 -0.82 13.13 10.21
C ILE A 89 -0.88 11.65 10.62
N ILE A 90 0.03 11.20 11.49
CA ILE A 90 0.03 9.82 11.99
C ILE A 90 -1.16 9.58 12.93
N GLY A 91 -1.45 10.59 13.77
CA GLY A 91 -2.50 10.51 14.79
C GLY A 91 -3.92 10.55 14.24
N GLU A 92 -4.14 11.10 13.04
CA GLU A 92 -5.48 11.21 12.45
C GLU A 92 -6.18 9.85 12.36
N ALA A 93 -5.49 8.82 11.86
CA ALA A 93 -6.04 7.48 11.77
C ALA A 93 -6.30 6.84 13.16
N ILE A 94 -5.45 7.14 14.14
CA ILE A 94 -5.64 6.72 15.54
C ILE A 94 -6.93 7.32 16.09
N ASP A 95 -7.17 8.61 15.83
CA ASP A 95 -8.34 9.35 16.32
C ASP A 95 -9.64 8.88 15.64
N ILE A 96 -9.65 8.75 14.30
CA ILE A 96 -10.80 8.28 13.52
C ILE A 96 -11.26 6.89 13.98
N HIS A 97 -10.31 5.98 14.22
CA HIS A 97 -10.60 4.62 14.65
C HIS A 97 -10.64 4.44 16.16
N LYS A 98 -10.51 5.53 16.95
CA LYS A 98 -10.56 5.54 18.43
C LYS A 98 -9.63 4.50 19.06
N LEU A 99 -8.37 4.45 18.61
CA LEU A 99 -7.42 3.43 19.02
C LEU A 99 -6.71 3.77 20.32
N ALA A 100 -6.62 5.05 20.68
CA ALA A 100 -5.99 5.51 21.89
C ALA A 100 -7.03 5.73 23.01
N ALA A 101 -6.70 5.33 24.22
CA ALA A 101 -7.56 5.49 25.40
C ALA A 101 -7.59 6.95 25.89
N ASN A 102 -6.49 7.69 25.71
CA ASN A 102 -6.32 9.07 26.15
C ASN A 102 -5.19 9.76 25.37
N LYS A 103 -4.99 11.08 25.61
CA LYS A 103 -3.96 11.88 24.92
C LYS A 103 -2.53 11.36 25.11
N LYS A 104 -2.21 10.81 26.30
CA LYS A 104 -0.89 10.26 26.57
C LYS A 104 -0.66 8.98 25.75
N ASP A 105 -1.61 8.06 25.76
CA ASP A 105 -1.57 6.84 24.96
C ASP A 105 -1.42 7.13 23.47
N ARG A 106 -2.19 8.11 22.95
CA ARG A 106 -2.03 8.60 21.58
C ARG A 106 -0.62 9.07 21.27
N ALA A 107 -0.04 9.88 22.17
CA ALA A 107 1.33 10.39 21.99
C ALA A 107 2.37 9.27 22.03
N ASP A 108 2.20 8.30 22.91
CA ASP A 108 3.09 7.14 23.03
C ASP A 108 2.99 6.22 21.80
N MET A 109 1.79 6.02 21.24
CA MET A 109 1.59 5.31 19.97
C MET A 109 2.33 6.00 18.82
N ILE A 110 2.19 7.33 18.68
CA ILE A 110 2.86 8.12 17.63
C ILE A 110 4.37 8.00 17.75
N LYS A 111 4.93 8.16 18.97
CA LYS A 111 6.37 8.00 19.23
C LYS A 111 6.87 6.60 18.88
N GLY A 112 6.09 5.56 19.22
CA GLY A 112 6.42 4.18 18.87
C GLY A 112 6.44 3.94 17.35
N LEU A 113 5.50 4.54 16.61
CA LEU A 113 5.45 4.46 15.15
C LEU A 113 6.64 5.19 14.51
N LEU A 114 6.99 6.40 14.98
CA LEU A 114 8.17 7.13 14.50
C LEU A 114 9.46 6.35 14.72
N ALA A 115 9.64 5.80 15.93
CA ALA A 115 10.80 4.96 16.23
C ALA A 115 10.87 3.73 15.32
N ARG A 116 9.75 3.07 15.06
CA ARG A 116 9.65 1.89 14.19
C ARG A 116 10.10 2.15 12.75
N VAL A 117 9.83 3.35 12.23
CA VAL A 117 10.31 3.76 10.89
C VAL A 117 11.67 4.44 10.92
N GLY A 118 12.39 4.39 12.05
CA GLY A 118 13.73 4.97 12.20
C GLY A 118 13.77 6.50 12.21
N LEU A 119 12.69 7.15 12.64
CA LEU A 119 12.62 8.59 12.84
C LEU A 119 12.74 8.95 14.33
N ASN A 120 13.31 10.13 14.62
CA ASN A 120 13.34 10.64 16.00
C ASN A 120 11.91 10.92 16.48
N THR A 121 11.61 10.49 17.71
CA THR A 121 10.29 10.68 18.33
C THR A 121 9.92 12.15 18.54
N GLU A 122 10.91 13.05 18.65
CA GLU A 122 10.70 14.49 18.74
C GLU A 122 10.21 15.12 17.44
N HIS A 123 10.35 14.41 16.33
CA HIS A 123 9.87 14.85 15.01
C HIS A 123 8.35 14.94 14.92
N ALA A 124 7.59 14.44 15.90
CA ALA A 124 6.13 14.52 15.92
C ALA A 124 5.59 15.96 15.78
N ASN A 125 6.35 16.97 16.28
CA ASN A 125 5.93 18.37 16.22
C ASN A 125 6.40 19.13 14.98
N ARG A 126 7.13 18.47 14.06
CA ARG A 126 7.61 19.07 12.83
C ARG A 126 6.61 18.92 11.69
N TYR A 127 6.74 19.80 10.70
CA TYR A 127 5.93 19.78 9.49
C TYR A 127 6.61 18.97 8.37
N PRO A 128 5.85 18.40 7.42
CA PRO A 128 6.41 17.58 6.32
C PRO A 128 7.52 18.25 5.53
N HIS A 129 7.43 19.55 5.28
CA HIS A 129 8.44 20.31 4.51
C HIS A 129 9.82 20.44 5.20
N GLU A 130 9.91 20.10 6.50
CA GLU A 130 11.18 20.08 7.25
C GLU A 130 11.94 18.75 7.08
N PHE A 131 11.40 17.79 6.30
CA PHE A 131 11.95 16.46 6.11
C PHE A 131 12.43 16.23 4.69
N SER A 132 13.49 15.41 4.53
CA SER A 132 13.88 14.88 3.22
C SER A 132 12.80 13.95 2.65
N GLY A 133 12.80 13.72 1.32
CA GLY A 133 11.85 12.83 0.66
C GLY A 133 11.80 11.43 1.28
N GLY A 134 12.96 10.85 1.63
CA GLY A 134 13.03 9.57 2.31
C GLY A 134 12.45 9.58 3.73
N GLN A 135 12.60 10.69 4.46
CA GLN A 135 11.96 10.85 5.76
C GLN A 135 10.45 11.04 5.64
N GLN A 136 9.97 11.79 4.65
CA GLN A 136 8.54 11.94 4.35
C GLN A 136 7.91 10.59 3.99
N GLN A 137 8.62 9.75 3.21
CA GLN A 137 8.18 8.39 2.90
C GLN A 137 8.02 7.54 4.17
N ARG A 138 8.98 7.63 5.10
CA ARG A 138 8.90 6.95 6.41
C ARG A 138 7.70 7.45 7.24
N VAL A 139 7.36 8.75 7.18
CA VAL A 139 6.13 9.28 7.80
C VAL A 139 4.89 8.66 7.14
N GLY A 140 4.84 8.56 5.81
CA GLY A 140 3.75 7.90 5.08
C GLY A 140 3.59 6.42 5.46
N ILE A 141 4.70 5.71 5.66
CA ILE A 141 4.70 4.32 6.16
C ILE A 141 4.16 4.27 7.60
N ALA A 142 4.64 5.15 8.50
CA ALA A 142 4.16 5.22 9.87
C ALA A 142 2.66 5.50 9.95
N ARG A 143 2.14 6.40 9.10
CA ARG A 143 0.70 6.68 8.96
C ARG A 143 -0.08 5.44 8.57
N ALA A 144 0.38 4.69 7.57
CA ALA A 144 -0.28 3.45 7.16
C ALA A 144 -0.30 2.39 8.27
N LEU A 145 0.76 2.30 9.07
CA LEU A 145 0.88 1.35 10.18
C LEU A 145 0.06 1.74 11.42
N ALA A 146 -0.39 2.99 11.53
CA ALA A 146 -1.05 3.52 12.73
C ALA A 146 -2.30 2.73 13.14
N VAL A 147 -3.00 2.13 12.19
CA VAL A 147 -4.22 1.33 12.41
C VAL A 147 -3.94 -0.17 12.55
N LYS A 148 -2.67 -0.61 12.51
CA LYS A 148 -2.26 -2.02 12.51
C LYS A 148 -2.96 -2.80 11.39
N PRO A 149 -2.73 -2.45 10.12
CA PRO A 149 -3.39 -3.08 8.99
C PRO A 149 -2.98 -4.55 8.83
N GLU A 150 -3.77 -5.29 8.06
CA GLU A 150 -3.48 -6.66 7.62
C GLU A 150 -2.94 -6.69 6.18
N PHE A 151 -3.34 -5.69 5.37
CA PHE A 151 -3.01 -5.58 3.95
C PHE A 151 -2.60 -4.15 3.60
N ILE A 152 -1.51 -4.00 2.85
CA ILE A 152 -1.03 -2.69 2.39
C ILE A 152 -0.76 -2.75 0.88
N VAL A 153 -1.31 -1.79 0.16
CA VAL A 153 -0.91 -1.48 -1.21
C VAL A 153 0.28 -0.52 -1.15
N CYS A 154 1.43 -0.95 -1.61
CA CYS A 154 2.63 -0.12 -1.77
C CYS A 154 2.65 0.38 -3.22
N ASP A 155 2.12 1.58 -3.46
CA ASP A 155 2.02 2.19 -4.80
C ASP A 155 3.31 2.93 -5.12
N GLU A 156 4.25 2.26 -5.78
CA GLU A 156 5.60 2.75 -6.13
C GLU A 156 6.35 3.42 -4.94
N PRO A 157 6.47 2.75 -3.79
CA PRO A 157 6.86 3.40 -2.53
C PRO A 157 8.31 3.92 -2.50
N ILE A 158 9.10 3.64 -3.52
CA ILE A 158 10.53 3.96 -3.59
C ILE A 158 10.91 4.77 -4.83
N SER A 159 9.98 5.01 -5.78
CA SER A 159 10.29 5.60 -7.09
C SER A 159 10.87 7.01 -7.02
N ALA A 160 10.52 7.79 -6.01
CA ALA A 160 10.99 9.16 -5.80
C ALA A 160 12.23 9.27 -4.89
N LEU A 161 12.89 8.13 -4.56
CA LEU A 161 13.98 8.08 -3.58
C LEU A 161 15.31 7.71 -4.24
N ASP A 162 16.41 8.17 -3.64
CA ASP A 162 17.76 7.76 -4.01
C ASP A 162 17.98 6.26 -3.73
N VAL A 163 18.83 5.60 -4.53
CA VAL A 163 19.07 4.15 -4.48
C VAL A 163 19.42 3.64 -3.07
N SER A 164 20.24 4.39 -2.32
CA SER A 164 20.62 4.02 -0.96
C SER A 164 19.43 4.05 0.02
N ILE A 165 18.51 4.99 -0.17
CA ILE A 165 17.29 5.12 0.64
C ILE A 165 16.24 4.09 0.20
N GLN A 166 16.16 3.76 -1.10
CA GLN A 166 15.28 2.70 -1.60
C GLN A 166 15.52 1.38 -0.86
N SER A 167 16.78 0.94 -0.79
CA SER A 167 17.15 -0.30 -0.09
C SER A 167 16.76 -0.29 1.39
N GLN A 168 16.93 0.85 2.07
CA GLN A 168 16.52 0.98 3.47
C GLN A 168 15.00 0.86 3.65
N VAL A 169 14.22 1.43 2.74
CA VAL A 169 12.75 1.36 2.78
C VAL A 169 12.27 -0.07 2.48
N VAL A 170 12.89 -0.76 1.51
CA VAL A 170 12.56 -2.14 1.18
C VAL A 170 12.83 -3.07 2.37
N ASN A 171 14.03 -3.02 2.94
CA ASN A 171 14.38 -3.82 4.11
C ASN A 171 13.43 -3.55 5.28
N MET A 172 13.08 -2.27 5.52
CA MET A 172 12.12 -1.90 6.57
C MET A 172 10.73 -2.54 6.32
N LEU A 173 10.26 -2.58 5.06
CA LEU A 173 8.97 -3.21 4.72
C LEU A 173 9.03 -4.73 4.93
N GLU A 174 10.15 -5.38 4.60
CA GLU A 174 10.38 -6.81 4.85
C GLU A 174 10.39 -7.14 6.35
N ASP A 175 11.11 -6.34 7.15
CA ASP A 175 11.15 -6.49 8.61
C ASP A 175 9.73 -6.35 9.21
N MET A 176 8.98 -5.36 8.76
CA MET A 176 7.60 -5.15 9.20
C MET A 176 6.67 -6.29 8.78
N GLN A 177 6.87 -6.86 7.59
CA GLN A 177 6.12 -8.04 7.14
C GLN A 177 6.40 -9.22 8.05
N ALA A 178 7.66 -9.49 8.35
CA ALA A 178 8.06 -10.59 9.23
C ALA A 178 7.52 -10.43 10.66
N GLU A 179 7.60 -9.21 11.22
CA GLU A 179 7.17 -8.93 12.59
C GLU A 179 5.65 -8.92 12.76
N MET A 180 4.91 -8.37 11.78
CA MET A 180 3.49 -8.08 11.89
C MET A 180 2.60 -9.02 11.07
N GLY A 181 3.18 -9.89 10.24
CA GLY A 181 2.45 -10.76 9.32
C GLY A 181 1.70 -10.01 8.23
N LEU A 182 2.24 -8.87 7.79
CA LEU A 182 1.62 -8.02 6.78
C LEU A 182 1.55 -8.71 5.41
N THR A 183 0.50 -8.38 4.67
CA THR A 183 0.34 -8.79 3.28
C THR A 183 0.53 -7.56 2.40
N TYR A 184 1.34 -7.67 1.34
CA TYR A 184 1.61 -6.56 0.44
C TYR A 184 1.12 -6.83 -0.99
N LEU A 185 0.55 -5.79 -1.61
CA LEU A 185 0.55 -5.61 -3.05
C LEU A 185 1.63 -4.56 -3.36
N PHE A 186 2.78 -5.00 -3.85
CA PHE A 186 3.93 -4.14 -4.10
C PHE A 186 3.99 -3.77 -5.57
N ILE A 187 3.63 -2.52 -5.88
CA ILE A 187 3.64 -1.97 -7.24
C ILE A 187 4.97 -1.26 -7.45
N ALA A 188 5.73 -1.64 -8.45
CA ALA A 188 6.93 -0.94 -8.87
C ALA A 188 7.22 -1.19 -10.36
N HIS A 189 8.10 -0.37 -10.93
CA HIS A 189 8.62 -0.53 -12.28
C HIS A 189 10.02 -1.17 -12.30
N ASP A 190 10.74 -1.19 -11.19
CA ASP A 190 12.04 -1.82 -11.05
C ASP A 190 11.88 -3.32 -10.73
N LEU A 191 12.16 -4.15 -11.73
CA LEU A 191 12.08 -5.62 -11.61
C LEU A 191 13.04 -6.19 -10.58
N SER A 192 14.21 -5.56 -10.36
CA SER A 192 15.21 -6.04 -9.41
C SER A 192 14.67 -5.97 -7.98
N VAL A 193 14.04 -4.85 -7.64
CA VAL A 193 13.42 -4.66 -6.33
C VAL A 193 12.21 -5.57 -6.17
N VAL A 194 11.35 -5.65 -7.17
CA VAL A 194 10.15 -6.51 -7.11
C VAL A 194 10.53 -7.97 -6.96
N ARG A 195 11.55 -8.43 -7.70
CA ARG A 195 12.08 -9.79 -7.56
C ARG A 195 12.60 -10.09 -6.16
N HIS A 196 13.23 -9.09 -5.51
CA HIS A 196 13.79 -9.25 -4.17
C HIS A 196 12.69 -9.42 -3.11
N ILE A 197 11.72 -8.50 -3.08
CA ILE A 197 10.70 -8.45 -2.02
C ILE A 197 9.51 -9.40 -2.24
N SER A 198 9.28 -9.87 -3.49
CA SER A 198 8.02 -10.55 -3.83
C SER A 198 8.13 -12.06 -3.83
N ASN A 199 7.13 -12.73 -3.25
CA ASN A 199 6.94 -14.17 -3.36
C ASN A 199 6.44 -14.56 -4.76
N ARG A 200 5.48 -13.78 -5.28
CA ARG A 200 4.89 -13.95 -6.61
C ARG A 200 4.87 -12.61 -7.32
N ILE A 201 4.90 -12.66 -8.64
CA ILE A 201 4.84 -11.46 -9.50
C ILE A 201 3.67 -11.61 -10.48
N GLY A 202 2.87 -10.56 -10.58
CA GLY A 202 1.89 -10.36 -11.63
C GLY A 202 2.39 -9.33 -12.63
N VAL A 203 2.27 -9.62 -13.92
CA VAL A 203 2.64 -8.74 -15.01
C VAL A 203 1.39 -8.14 -15.62
N MET A 204 1.30 -6.82 -15.62
CA MET A 204 0.21 -6.08 -16.27
C MET A 204 0.65 -5.48 -17.60
N TYR A 205 -0.17 -5.66 -18.61
CA TYR A 205 -0.01 -5.07 -19.93
C TYR A 205 -1.36 -4.56 -20.45
N LEU A 206 -1.42 -3.29 -20.86
CA LEU A 206 -2.64 -2.64 -21.40
C LEU A 206 -3.91 -2.89 -20.56
N GLY A 207 -3.79 -2.79 -19.22
CA GLY A 207 -4.92 -2.95 -18.30
C GLY A 207 -5.28 -4.40 -17.96
N SER A 208 -4.59 -5.39 -18.51
CA SER A 208 -4.83 -6.81 -18.26
C SER A 208 -3.66 -7.44 -17.48
N LEU A 209 -3.97 -8.37 -16.59
CA LEU A 209 -2.98 -9.24 -15.98
C LEU A 209 -2.66 -10.36 -16.97
N VAL A 210 -1.48 -10.30 -17.59
CA VAL A 210 -1.10 -11.22 -18.68
C VAL A 210 -0.32 -12.43 -18.19
N GLU A 211 0.38 -12.30 -17.06
CA GLU A 211 1.12 -13.41 -16.46
C GLU A 211 1.14 -13.29 -14.94
N LEU A 212 1.11 -14.42 -14.24
CA LEU A 212 1.20 -14.51 -12.78
C LEU A 212 1.93 -15.78 -12.39
N GLY A 213 3.03 -15.65 -11.67
CA GLY A 213 3.84 -16.79 -11.26
C GLY A 213 4.67 -16.54 -10.00
N GLU A 214 5.35 -17.57 -9.53
CA GLU A 214 6.39 -17.45 -8.50
C GLU A 214 7.47 -16.50 -9.00
N SER A 215 7.99 -15.63 -8.11
CA SER A 215 8.94 -14.57 -8.49
C SER A 215 10.17 -15.13 -9.20
N TYR A 216 10.75 -16.21 -8.69
CA TYR A 216 11.94 -16.83 -9.25
C TYR A 216 11.66 -17.46 -10.63
N GLU A 217 10.58 -18.23 -10.76
CA GLU A 217 10.24 -18.94 -12.00
C GLU A 217 9.84 -17.96 -13.11
N LEU A 218 9.04 -16.96 -12.81
CA LEU A 218 8.62 -15.97 -13.80
C LEU A 218 9.79 -15.17 -14.37
N ASN A 219 10.80 -14.86 -13.55
CA ASN A 219 12.01 -14.17 -14.03
C ASN A 219 12.91 -15.04 -14.91
N ARG A 220 12.89 -16.38 -14.74
CA ARG A 220 13.73 -17.30 -15.52
C ARG A 220 13.04 -17.83 -16.77
N HIS A 221 11.76 -18.05 -16.70
CA HIS A 221 10.97 -18.71 -17.74
C HIS A 221 9.66 -17.92 -18.02
N PRO A 222 9.78 -16.65 -18.49
CA PRO A 222 8.60 -15.89 -18.87
C PRO A 222 7.91 -16.57 -20.04
N ILE A 223 6.57 -16.65 -20.00
CA ILE A 223 5.75 -17.32 -21.03
C ILE A 223 5.17 -16.27 -21.97
N HIS A 224 4.69 -15.14 -21.42
CA HIS A 224 4.09 -14.09 -22.23
C HIS A 224 5.18 -13.25 -22.92
N PRO A 225 5.07 -12.94 -24.23
CA PRO A 225 6.11 -12.18 -24.96
C PRO A 225 6.48 -10.83 -24.36
N TYR A 226 5.55 -10.17 -23.66
CA TYR A 226 5.79 -8.90 -22.98
C TYR A 226 6.63 -9.08 -21.71
N THR A 227 6.44 -10.19 -20.96
CA THR A 227 7.17 -10.48 -19.71
C THR A 227 8.66 -10.68 -19.97
#